data_8db67ca1ffdd90bb121e16d17a968197
#
_entry.id   8db67ca1ffdd90bb121e16d17a968197
#
_cell.length_a   1.000
_cell.length_b   1.000
_cell.length_c   1.000
_cell.angle_alpha   90.00
_cell.angle_beta   90.00
_cell.angle_gamma   90.00
#
_symmetry.space_group_name_H-M   'P 1'
#
loop_
_entity.id
_entity.type
_entity.pdbx_description
1 polymer ?
#
loop_
_entity_poly.entity_id
_entity_poly.type
_entity_poly.pdbx_seq_one_letter_code
_entity_poly.pdbx_strand_id
1 'polypeptide(L)'
;MKYVIGLDYGSDSCRALIADAATGNEIATSVKYYPRWTAGKYCNPQANQYRQHPLDYVETLIDSVREALANSLADVAENVVGISFDTTGSTPALIDENGTILALRPEFAENPNAMFVLWKDHTAIAEAAKINELAHKNSPDYTMYEGGIYSSEWVWAKIAHVLQTDKTVADAAFSWVEHCDWLPALLTGTTKPREIVRSRCAAGHKAMWHEQWGGLPDNEFLAKIIDGNNLAPFRRENLFDKTFTSDIKTGNLTPEWAEKLGLTTDCAVGVGAFDCHFGAIGAEIKAGAFVRVIGTSTCDIMV
;
A
#
# COMPACT_ATOMS: atom_id res chain seq x y z
N MET A 1 -1.85 -28.60 13.36
CA MET A 1 -0.76 -27.64 13.18
C MET A 1 -1.39 -26.34 12.72
N LYS A 2 -0.83 -25.16 13.01
CA LYS A 2 -1.37 -23.86 12.54
C LYS A 2 -0.41 -23.26 11.54
N TYR A 3 -0.95 -22.65 10.52
CA TYR A 3 -0.17 -22.04 9.43
C TYR A 3 -0.52 -20.56 9.27
N VAL A 4 0.41 -19.81 8.68
CA VAL A 4 0.23 -18.41 8.29
C VAL A 4 0.64 -18.23 6.84
N ILE A 5 0.07 -17.21 6.18
CA ILE A 5 0.44 -16.83 4.82
C ILE A 5 1.03 -15.44 4.84
N GLY A 6 2.25 -15.30 4.33
CA GLY A 6 2.87 -14.03 3.96
C GLY A 6 2.68 -13.77 2.46
N LEU A 7 2.31 -12.55 2.12
CA LEU A 7 2.15 -12.09 0.73
C LEU A 7 3.07 -10.91 0.47
N ASP A 8 4.02 -11.09 -0.43
CA ASP A 8 4.97 -10.07 -0.90
C ASP A 8 4.54 -9.57 -2.28
N TYR A 9 4.13 -8.29 -2.33
CA TYR A 9 3.75 -7.59 -3.56
C TYR A 9 4.91 -6.73 -4.05
N GLY A 10 5.78 -7.36 -4.84
CA GLY A 10 6.90 -6.68 -5.48
C GLY A 10 6.49 -5.81 -6.67
N SER A 11 7.50 -5.34 -7.44
CA SER A 11 7.28 -4.46 -8.60
C SER A 11 6.60 -5.15 -9.78
N ASP A 12 6.69 -6.47 -9.92
CA ASP A 12 6.24 -7.22 -11.09
C ASP A 12 5.42 -8.47 -10.77
N SER A 13 5.37 -8.87 -9.51
CA SER A 13 4.79 -10.14 -9.08
C SER A 13 4.27 -10.09 -7.65
N CYS A 14 3.34 -11.00 -7.35
CA CYS A 14 2.92 -11.35 -5.99
C CYS A 14 3.48 -12.74 -5.64
N ARG A 15 4.11 -12.84 -4.47
CA ARG A 15 4.57 -14.11 -3.89
C ARG A 15 3.71 -14.47 -2.69
N ALA A 16 3.22 -15.71 -2.65
CA ALA A 16 2.61 -16.30 -1.46
C ALA A 16 3.57 -17.29 -0.82
N LEU A 17 3.77 -17.19 0.48
CA LEU A 17 4.54 -18.11 1.30
C LEU A 17 3.64 -18.64 2.42
N ILE A 18 3.51 -19.96 2.52
CA ILE A 18 2.85 -20.63 3.65
C ILE A 18 3.93 -21.11 4.62
N ALA A 19 3.80 -20.76 5.87
CA ALA A 19 4.73 -21.16 6.94
C ALA A 19 4.00 -21.76 8.14
N ASP A 20 4.67 -22.68 8.82
CA ASP A 20 4.25 -23.17 10.14
C ASP A 20 4.35 -22.03 11.17
N ALA A 21 3.24 -21.72 11.81
CA ALA A 21 3.14 -20.58 12.71
C ALA A 21 3.98 -20.72 14.01
N ALA A 22 4.39 -21.94 14.35
CA ALA A 22 5.16 -22.21 15.56
C ALA A 22 6.68 -22.24 15.32
N THR A 23 7.09 -22.70 14.13
CA THR A 23 8.51 -22.94 13.81
C THR A 23 9.08 -21.97 12.78
N GLY A 24 8.22 -21.29 12.00
CA GLY A 24 8.62 -20.49 10.85
C GLY A 24 9.07 -21.30 9.63
N ASN A 25 8.96 -22.63 9.68
CA ASN A 25 9.36 -23.46 8.55
C ASN A 25 8.45 -23.20 7.34
N GLU A 26 9.05 -23.03 6.18
CA GLU A 26 8.35 -22.93 4.90
C GLU A 26 7.66 -24.24 4.56
N ILE A 27 6.38 -24.15 4.18
CA ILE A 27 5.56 -25.30 3.78
C ILE A 27 5.38 -25.33 2.28
N ALA A 28 5.02 -24.21 1.68
CA ALA A 28 4.82 -24.06 0.24
C ALA A 28 4.95 -22.60 -0.18
N THR A 29 5.28 -22.39 -1.43
CA THR A 29 5.39 -21.04 -2.02
C THR A 29 4.86 -21.04 -3.44
N SER A 30 4.40 -19.88 -3.91
CA SER A 30 4.01 -19.61 -5.29
C SER A 30 4.32 -18.18 -5.67
N VAL A 31 4.62 -17.93 -6.95
CA VAL A 31 4.85 -16.60 -7.52
C VAL A 31 3.98 -16.41 -8.75
N LYS A 32 3.28 -15.28 -8.81
CA LYS A 32 2.46 -14.89 -9.98
C LYS A 32 2.85 -13.50 -10.46
N TYR A 33 3.22 -13.40 -11.74
CA TYR A 33 3.54 -12.13 -12.37
C TYR A 33 2.28 -11.37 -12.76
N TYR A 34 2.31 -10.04 -12.62
CA TYR A 34 1.19 -9.17 -12.98
C TYR A 34 0.98 -9.17 -14.50
N PRO A 35 -0.18 -9.64 -15.02
CA PRO A 35 -0.36 -9.84 -16.46
C PRO A 35 -0.28 -8.54 -17.27
N ARG A 36 -0.90 -7.46 -16.77
CA ARG A 36 -0.93 -6.16 -17.48
C ARG A 36 0.42 -5.48 -17.43
N TRP A 37 1.12 -5.57 -16.30
CA TRP A 37 2.48 -5.07 -16.15
C TRP A 37 3.46 -5.80 -17.08
N THR A 38 3.40 -7.12 -17.13
CA THR A 38 4.23 -7.96 -18.03
C THR A 38 3.99 -7.61 -19.50
N ALA A 39 2.74 -7.24 -19.85
CA ALA A 39 2.39 -6.76 -21.19
C ALA A 39 2.82 -5.28 -21.46
N GLY A 40 3.50 -4.62 -20.52
CA GLY A 40 3.97 -3.23 -20.63
C GLY A 40 2.85 -2.19 -20.62
N LYS A 41 1.65 -2.56 -20.12
CA LYS A 41 0.51 -1.64 -20.09
C LYS A 41 0.67 -0.57 -19.02
N TYR A 42 0.10 0.61 -19.29
CA TYR A 42 -0.04 1.75 -18.38
C TYR A 42 1.29 2.37 -17.91
N CYS A 43 2.39 2.07 -18.60
CA CYS A 43 3.70 2.61 -18.32
C CYS A 43 4.23 3.45 -19.49
N ASN A 44 4.87 4.57 -19.14
CA ASN A 44 5.62 5.40 -20.08
C ASN A 44 7.00 5.71 -19.48
N PRO A 45 8.04 4.88 -19.76
CA PRO A 45 9.37 5.09 -19.21
C PRO A 45 10.02 6.41 -19.60
N GLN A 46 9.67 6.99 -20.76
CA GLN A 46 10.21 8.28 -21.18
C GLN A 46 9.69 9.44 -20.32
N ALA A 47 8.48 9.28 -19.76
CA ALA A 47 7.88 10.23 -18.82
C ALA A 47 8.11 9.83 -17.36
N ASN A 48 8.88 8.78 -17.06
CA ASN A 48 9.02 8.17 -15.74
C ASN A 48 7.67 7.81 -15.09
N GLN A 49 6.67 7.47 -15.92
CA GLN A 49 5.33 7.10 -15.48
C GLN A 49 5.20 5.58 -15.38
N TYR A 50 4.79 5.11 -14.21
CA TYR A 50 4.58 3.69 -13.92
C TYR A 50 3.29 3.51 -13.13
N ARG A 51 2.29 2.87 -13.76
CA ARG A 51 0.97 2.64 -13.17
C ARG A 51 0.66 1.15 -13.18
N GLN A 52 -0.01 0.69 -12.12
CA GLN A 52 -0.42 -0.72 -12.00
C GLN A 52 -1.92 -0.82 -11.76
N HIS A 53 -2.56 -1.65 -12.57
CA HIS A 53 -4.00 -1.85 -12.49
C HIS A 53 -4.37 -2.70 -11.26
N PRO A 54 -5.38 -2.33 -10.45
CA PRO A 54 -5.75 -3.07 -9.23
C PRO A 54 -6.13 -4.54 -9.47
N LEU A 55 -6.62 -4.88 -10.66
CA LEU A 55 -6.91 -6.28 -11.02
C LEU A 55 -5.65 -7.15 -11.11
N ASP A 56 -4.49 -6.59 -11.46
CA ASP A 56 -3.23 -7.36 -11.42
C ASP A 56 -2.97 -7.88 -10.00
N TYR A 57 -3.23 -7.06 -8.99
CA TYR A 57 -3.05 -7.43 -7.59
C TYR A 57 -4.09 -8.46 -7.11
N VAL A 58 -5.36 -8.27 -7.48
CA VAL A 58 -6.46 -9.19 -7.09
C VAL A 58 -6.30 -10.56 -7.74
N GLU A 59 -6.02 -10.59 -9.04
CA GLU A 59 -5.87 -11.85 -9.80
C GLU A 59 -4.67 -12.63 -9.26
N THR A 60 -3.52 -11.98 -9.08
CA THR A 60 -2.31 -12.65 -8.58
C THR A 60 -2.41 -13.04 -7.10
N LEU A 61 -3.19 -12.32 -6.27
CA LEU A 61 -3.52 -12.74 -4.92
C LEU A 61 -4.21 -14.11 -4.92
N ILE A 62 -5.29 -14.23 -5.68
CA ILE A 62 -6.07 -15.44 -5.74
C ILE A 62 -5.22 -16.60 -6.28
N ASP A 63 -4.52 -16.36 -7.38
CA ASP A 63 -3.75 -17.40 -8.07
C ASP A 63 -2.54 -17.86 -7.25
N SER A 64 -1.82 -16.95 -6.58
CA SER A 64 -0.65 -17.30 -5.77
C SER A 64 -1.05 -18.07 -4.51
N VAL A 65 -2.10 -17.63 -3.79
CA VAL A 65 -2.57 -18.31 -2.59
C VAL A 65 -3.10 -19.72 -2.95
N ARG A 66 -3.94 -19.83 -3.98
CA ARG A 66 -4.50 -21.13 -4.40
C ARG A 66 -3.42 -22.10 -4.86
N GLU A 67 -2.42 -21.64 -5.61
CA GLU A 67 -1.32 -22.52 -6.04
C GLU A 67 -0.44 -22.92 -4.85
N ALA A 68 -0.12 -22.02 -3.93
CA ALA A 68 0.63 -22.35 -2.73
C ALA A 68 -0.12 -23.41 -1.88
N LEU A 69 -1.44 -23.27 -1.73
CA LEU A 69 -2.26 -24.28 -1.06
C LEU A 69 -2.28 -25.62 -1.81
N ALA A 70 -2.38 -25.59 -3.13
CA ALA A 70 -2.33 -26.83 -3.95
C ALA A 70 -0.97 -27.55 -3.87
N ASN A 71 0.10 -26.81 -3.64
CA ASN A 71 1.45 -27.34 -3.44
C ASN A 71 1.73 -27.80 -2.00
N SER A 72 0.77 -27.61 -1.08
CA SER A 72 0.86 -28.00 0.32
C SER A 72 0.08 -29.28 0.64
N LEU A 73 0.11 -29.72 1.91
CA LEU A 73 -0.69 -30.85 2.36
C LEU A 73 -2.17 -30.48 2.45
N ALA A 74 -3.05 -31.46 2.32
CA ALA A 74 -4.51 -31.27 2.19
C ALA A 74 -5.17 -30.54 3.41
N ASP A 75 -4.58 -30.66 4.60
CA ASP A 75 -5.11 -30.08 5.84
C ASP A 75 -4.64 -28.63 6.08
N VAL A 76 -3.73 -28.11 5.25
CA VAL A 76 -3.14 -26.79 5.45
C VAL A 76 -4.19 -25.68 5.35
N ALA A 77 -5.03 -25.71 4.32
CA ALA A 77 -6.03 -24.66 4.05
C ALA A 77 -6.98 -24.41 5.22
N GLU A 78 -7.46 -25.46 5.88
CA GLU A 78 -8.37 -25.36 7.02
C GLU A 78 -7.68 -24.86 8.30
N ASN A 79 -6.35 -24.91 8.34
CA ASN A 79 -5.54 -24.59 9.49
C ASN A 79 -4.73 -23.28 9.32
N VAL A 80 -4.94 -22.51 8.25
CA VAL A 80 -4.39 -21.16 8.10
C VAL A 80 -5.12 -20.22 9.04
N VAL A 81 -4.40 -19.66 10.01
CA VAL A 81 -4.96 -18.78 11.05
C VAL A 81 -4.71 -17.29 10.81
N GLY A 82 -3.85 -16.96 9.84
CA GLY A 82 -3.55 -15.56 9.55
C GLY A 82 -2.91 -15.34 8.19
N ILE A 83 -3.14 -14.15 7.65
CA ILE A 83 -2.57 -13.65 6.40
C ILE A 83 -2.06 -12.22 6.61
N SER A 84 -0.89 -11.91 6.10
CA SER A 84 -0.27 -10.59 6.17
C SER A 84 0.33 -10.21 4.82
N PHE A 85 0.57 -8.90 4.64
CA PHE A 85 0.97 -8.32 3.36
C PHE A 85 2.15 -7.38 3.54
N ASP A 86 3.14 -7.52 2.70
CA ASP A 86 4.02 -6.41 2.38
C ASP A 86 3.85 -5.99 0.93
N THR A 87 4.17 -4.75 0.66
CA THR A 87 4.03 -4.15 -0.67
C THR A 87 5.16 -3.18 -0.93
N THR A 88 5.40 -2.91 -2.20
CA THR A 88 6.20 -1.73 -2.56
C THR A 88 5.55 -0.48 -1.99
N GLY A 89 6.34 0.55 -1.69
CA GLY A 89 5.81 1.79 -1.12
C GLY A 89 6.69 3.04 -1.35
N SER A 90 6.09 4.18 -1.56
CA SER A 90 4.64 4.47 -1.56
C SER A 90 4.01 4.09 -2.92
N THR A 91 2.94 3.31 -2.88
CA THR A 91 2.18 2.91 -4.06
C THR A 91 0.69 3.21 -3.82
N PRO A 92 0.29 4.50 -3.86
CA PRO A 92 -1.07 4.93 -3.58
C PRO A 92 -1.98 4.85 -4.79
N ALA A 93 -3.29 4.80 -4.53
CA ALA A 93 -4.34 4.99 -5.51
C ALA A 93 -5.46 5.90 -4.99
N LEU A 94 -6.16 6.58 -5.90
CA LEU A 94 -7.35 7.36 -5.58
C LEU A 94 -8.58 6.45 -5.47
N ILE A 95 -9.43 6.74 -4.49
CA ILE A 95 -10.66 6.02 -4.20
C ILE A 95 -11.86 6.98 -4.15
N ASP A 96 -13.04 6.44 -4.47
CA ASP A 96 -14.30 7.14 -4.30
C ASP A 96 -14.78 7.13 -2.82
N GLU A 97 -15.96 7.68 -2.54
CA GLU A 97 -16.55 7.75 -1.19
C GLU A 97 -16.88 6.38 -0.58
N ASN A 98 -17.02 5.34 -1.42
CA ASN A 98 -17.26 3.96 -1.00
C ASN A 98 -15.96 3.17 -0.79
N GLY A 99 -14.79 3.77 -1.12
CA GLY A 99 -13.48 3.14 -1.02
C GLY A 99 -13.11 2.28 -2.22
N THR A 100 -13.84 2.44 -3.33
CA THR A 100 -13.50 1.76 -4.59
C THR A 100 -12.35 2.47 -5.27
N ILE A 101 -11.28 1.73 -5.63
CA ILE A 101 -10.22 2.26 -6.50
C ILE A 101 -10.85 2.72 -7.80
N LEU A 102 -10.56 3.94 -8.24
CA LEU A 102 -11.23 4.53 -9.42
C LEU A 102 -11.06 3.67 -10.67
N ALA A 103 -9.91 3.05 -10.89
CA ALA A 103 -9.68 2.15 -12.04
C ALA A 103 -10.54 0.87 -12.03
N LEU A 104 -11.24 0.55 -10.94
CA LEU A 104 -12.22 -0.55 -10.91
C LEU A 104 -13.60 -0.13 -11.43
N ARG A 105 -13.82 1.17 -11.64
CA ARG A 105 -15.04 1.69 -12.26
C ARG A 105 -14.90 1.65 -13.79
N PRO A 106 -15.94 1.21 -14.54
CA PRO A 106 -15.85 1.01 -16.00
C PRO A 106 -15.31 2.22 -16.77
N GLU A 107 -15.72 3.43 -16.38
CA GLU A 107 -15.31 4.68 -17.04
C GLU A 107 -13.84 5.04 -16.85
N PHE A 108 -13.16 4.45 -15.87
CA PHE A 108 -11.75 4.69 -15.55
C PHE A 108 -10.85 3.48 -15.77
N ALA A 109 -11.38 2.34 -16.19
CA ALA A 109 -10.65 1.06 -16.26
C ALA A 109 -9.36 1.11 -17.09
N GLU A 110 -9.33 1.94 -18.13
CA GLU A 110 -8.14 2.11 -18.98
C GLU A 110 -7.37 3.41 -18.69
N ASN A 111 -7.78 4.20 -17.68
CA ASN A 111 -7.09 5.44 -17.32
C ASN A 111 -5.94 5.20 -16.34
N PRO A 112 -4.66 5.40 -16.74
CA PRO A 112 -3.52 5.19 -15.86
C PRO A 112 -3.53 6.05 -14.59
N ASN A 113 -4.15 7.24 -14.63
CA ASN A 113 -4.24 8.14 -13.48
C ASN A 113 -5.27 7.69 -12.43
N ALA A 114 -6.15 6.73 -12.76
CA ALA A 114 -7.08 6.12 -11.83
C ALA A 114 -6.52 4.85 -11.14
N MET A 115 -5.32 4.41 -11.53
CA MET A 115 -4.64 3.20 -11.05
C MET A 115 -3.69 3.50 -9.89
N PHE A 116 -3.06 2.45 -9.37
CA PHE A 116 -1.97 2.62 -8.41
C PHE A 116 -0.76 3.30 -9.05
N VAL A 117 -0.25 4.33 -8.39
CA VAL A 117 0.98 5.04 -8.79
C VAL A 117 2.16 4.33 -8.15
N LEU A 118 2.88 3.51 -8.93
CA LEU A 118 3.93 2.63 -8.42
C LEU A 118 5.05 3.42 -7.71
N TRP A 119 5.72 2.81 -6.74
CA TRP A 119 6.79 3.40 -5.94
C TRP A 119 7.86 4.12 -6.79
N LYS A 120 8.28 3.56 -7.92
CA LYS A 120 9.29 4.12 -8.83
C LYS A 120 8.75 5.14 -9.85
N ASP A 121 7.49 5.57 -9.73
CA ASP A 121 6.95 6.65 -10.55
C ASP A 121 7.51 7.99 -10.12
N HIS A 122 8.07 8.74 -11.05
CA HIS A 122 8.70 10.04 -10.81
C HIS A 122 8.01 11.18 -11.57
N THR A 123 6.73 11.04 -11.90
CA THR A 123 5.99 12.11 -12.59
C THR A 123 5.81 13.36 -11.70
N ALA A 124 5.84 13.22 -10.38
CA ALA A 124 5.48 14.24 -9.40
C ALA A 124 6.66 15.08 -8.86
N ILE A 125 7.69 15.34 -9.68
CA ILE A 125 8.90 16.09 -9.24
C ILE A 125 8.56 17.53 -8.86
N ALA A 126 7.71 18.20 -9.63
CA ALA A 126 7.33 19.60 -9.38
C ALA A 126 6.50 19.71 -8.10
N GLU A 127 5.59 18.78 -7.87
CA GLU A 127 4.76 18.72 -6.67
C GLU A 127 5.60 18.46 -5.42
N ALA A 128 6.58 17.56 -5.50
CA ALA A 128 7.51 17.32 -4.40
C ALA A 128 8.34 18.56 -4.06
N ALA A 129 8.83 19.29 -5.07
CA ALA A 129 9.55 20.55 -4.86
C ALA A 129 8.66 21.59 -4.15
N LYS A 130 7.39 21.73 -4.55
CA LYS A 130 6.41 22.60 -3.90
C LYS A 130 6.14 22.18 -2.45
N ILE A 131 5.99 20.89 -2.19
CA ILE A 131 5.80 20.36 -0.82
C ILE A 131 6.98 20.73 0.06
N ASN A 132 8.21 20.56 -0.41
CA ASN A 132 9.42 20.92 0.33
C ASN A 132 9.47 22.44 0.65
N GLU A 133 9.17 23.29 -0.34
CA GLU A 133 9.11 24.73 -0.12
C GLU A 133 8.08 25.12 0.95
N LEU A 134 6.90 24.49 0.93
CA LEU A 134 5.84 24.71 1.90
C LEU A 134 6.24 24.21 3.29
N ALA A 135 6.79 22.99 3.39
CA ALA A 135 7.15 22.37 4.67
C ALA A 135 8.25 23.14 5.39
N HIS A 136 9.30 23.55 4.67
CA HIS A 136 10.42 24.31 5.26
C HIS A 136 10.01 25.72 5.73
N LYS A 137 8.87 26.26 5.28
CA LYS A 137 8.30 27.52 5.75
C LYS A 137 7.25 27.33 6.84
N ASN A 138 6.84 26.09 7.10
CA ASN A 138 5.81 25.77 8.07
C ASN A 138 6.40 25.49 9.46
N SER A 139 5.59 25.59 10.51
CA SER A 139 5.96 25.20 11.86
C SER A 139 4.82 24.40 12.49
N PRO A 140 5.02 23.08 12.71
CA PRO A 140 6.25 22.29 12.50
C PRO A 140 6.57 22.08 11.01
N ASP A 141 7.85 21.81 10.69
CA ASP A 141 8.22 21.26 9.39
C ASP A 141 7.80 19.80 9.36
N TYR A 142 6.79 19.48 8.55
CA TYR A 142 6.21 18.13 8.49
C TYR A 142 7.15 17.08 7.87
N THR A 143 8.22 17.50 7.18
CA THR A 143 9.21 16.57 6.60
C THR A 143 10.29 16.14 7.60
N MET A 144 10.35 16.73 8.79
CA MET A 144 11.45 16.53 9.73
C MET A 144 11.70 15.07 10.12
N TYR A 145 10.68 14.22 10.14
CA TYR A 145 10.80 12.79 10.42
C TYR A 145 10.92 11.90 9.18
N GLU A 146 10.88 12.51 8.00
CA GLU A 146 11.06 11.85 6.71
C GLU A 146 12.39 12.24 6.05
N GLY A 147 13.39 12.62 6.86
CA GLY A 147 14.71 13.03 6.42
C GLY A 147 14.83 14.50 6.00
N GLY A 148 13.80 15.31 6.24
CA GLY A 148 13.78 16.76 5.93
C GLY A 148 13.58 17.08 4.45
N ILE A 149 13.31 16.08 3.60
CA ILE A 149 13.06 16.26 2.16
C ILE A 149 11.94 15.30 1.74
N TYR A 150 10.90 15.84 1.12
CA TYR A 150 9.80 15.05 0.55
C TYR A 150 10.11 14.61 -0.89
N SER A 151 9.93 13.34 -1.18
CA SER A 151 10.25 12.74 -2.49
C SER A 151 9.04 12.75 -3.44
N SER A 152 9.33 12.83 -4.76
CA SER A 152 8.34 12.59 -5.81
C SER A 152 7.75 11.18 -5.81
N GLU A 153 8.42 10.24 -5.14
CA GLU A 153 7.96 8.86 -4.98
C GLU A 153 6.89 8.68 -3.89
N TRP A 154 6.56 9.73 -3.11
CA TRP A 154 5.69 9.63 -1.94
C TRP A 154 4.29 10.16 -2.19
N VAL A 155 3.35 9.72 -1.38
CA VAL A 155 1.91 9.81 -1.62
C VAL A 155 1.40 11.20 -1.94
N TRP A 156 1.77 12.25 -1.16
CA TRP A 156 1.21 13.58 -1.37
C TRP A 156 1.61 14.18 -2.72
N ALA A 157 2.87 13.97 -3.14
CA ALA A 157 3.33 14.43 -4.44
C ALA A 157 2.60 13.71 -5.58
N LYS A 158 2.48 12.38 -5.50
CA LYS A 158 1.80 11.54 -6.50
C LYS A 158 0.33 11.89 -6.65
N ILE A 159 -0.40 11.99 -5.52
CA ILE A 159 -1.82 12.35 -5.54
C ILE A 159 -2.01 13.78 -6.06
N ALA A 160 -1.18 14.74 -5.64
CA ALA A 160 -1.23 16.10 -6.16
C ALA A 160 -1.04 16.14 -7.68
N HIS A 161 -0.05 15.41 -8.20
CA HIS A 161 0.23 15.33 -9.62
C HIS A 161 -0.98 14.80 -10.42
N VAL A 162 -1.55 13.69 -9.97
CA VAL A 162 -2.73 13.09 -10.63
C VAL A 162 -3.90 14.07 -10.66
N LEU A 163 -4.22 14.71 -9.52
CA LEU A 163 -5.36 15.64 -9.43
C LEU A 163 -5.17 16.91 -10.27
N GLN A 164 -3.92 17.33 -10.50
CA GLN A 164 -3.62 18.51 -11.32
C GLN A 164 -3.60 18.19 -12.82
N THR A 165 -3.23 16.95 -13.19
CA THR A 165 -3.05 16.56 -14.60
C THR A 165 -4.27 15.88 -15.20
N ASP A 166 -5.18 15.32 -14.40
CA ASP A 166 -6.38 14.62 -14.87
C ASP A 166 -7.63 15.09 -14.13
N LYS A 167 -8.33 16.04 -14.77
CA LYS A 167 -9.55 16.61 -14.18
C LYS A 167 -10.65 15.57 -13.97
N THR A 168 -10.81 14.59 -14.85
CA THR A 168 -11.88 13.58 -14.73
C THR A 168 -11.68 12.67 -13.53
N VAL A 169 -10.44 12.25 -13.30
CA VAL A 169 -10.04 11.51 -12.10
C VAL A 169 -10.17 12.40 -10.86
N ALA A 170 -9.74 13.65 -10.94
CA ALA A 170 -9.84 14.60 -9.83
C ALA A 170 -11.30 14.81 -9.37
N ASP A 171 -12.24 14.99 -10.33
CA ASP A 171 -13.65 15.21 -10.03
C ASP A 171 -14.31 13.97 -9.36
N ALA A 172 -13.79 12.76 -9.60
CA ALA A 172 -14.31 11.50 -9.05
C ALA A 172 -13.62 11.08 -7.74
N ALA A 173 -12.46 11.66 -7.42
CA ALA A 173 -11.66 11.28 -6.27
C ALA A 173 -12.23 11.86 -4.97
N PHE A 174 -12.40 11.00 -3.95
CA PHE A 174 -12.83 11.39 -2.61
C PHE A 174 -11.69 11.28 -1.58
N SER A 175 -10.88 10.22 -1.70
CA SER A 175 -9.77 9.93 -0.78
C SER A 175 -8.67 9.17 -1.54
N TRP A 176 -7.66 8.73 -0.81
CA TRP A 176 -6.61 7.86 -1.33
C TRP A 176 -6.31 6.71 -0.35
N VAL A 177 -5.66 5.67 -0.85
CA VAL A 177 -5.24 4.52 -0.06
C VAL A 177 -3.87 4.02 -0.53
N GLU A 178 -2.98 3.64 0.40
CA GLU A 178 -1.77 2.89 0.08
C GLU A 178 -2.10 1.43 -0.25
N HIS A 179 -1.30 0.80 -1.09
CA HIS A 179 -1.49 -0.59 -1.49
C HIS A 179 -1.52 -1.54 -0.28
N CYS A 180 -0.60 -1.36 0.67
CA CYS A 180 -0.54 -2.16 1.91
C CYS A 180 -1.73 -1.96 2.85
N ASP A 181 -2.48 -0.86 2.72
CA ASP A 181 -3.73 -0.61 3.47
C ASP A 181 -4.95 -1.15 2.72
N TRP A 182 -4.93 -1.05 1.38
CA TRP A 182 -6.06 -1.47 0.55
C TRP A 182 -6.31 -2.97 0.58
N LEU A 183 -5.26 -3.78 0.50
CA LEU A 183 -5.39 -5.25 0.50
C LEU A 183 -6.06 -5.77 1.77
N PRO A 184 -5.61 -5.42 2.99
CA PRO A 184 -6.30 -5.81 4.21
C PRO A 184 -7.75 -5.32 4.24
N ALA A 185 -8.01 -4.07 3.84
CA ALA A 185 -9.36 -3.51 3.80
C ALA A 185 -10.29 -4.26 2.84
N LEU A 186 -9.79 -4.62 1.67
CA LEU A 186 -10.52 -5.41 0.67
C LEU A 186 -10.93 -6.79 1.23
N LEU A 187 -10.00 -7.48 1.89
CA LEU A 187 -10.23 -8.82 2.42
C LEU A 187 -11.17 -8.85 3.63
N THR A 188 -11.19 -7.76 4.41
CA THR A 188 -12.03 -7.65 5.62
C THR A 188 -13.35 -6.92 5.36
N GLY A 189 -13.55 -6.35 4.14
CA GLY A 189 -14.75 -5.60 3.79
C GLY A 189 -14.82 -4.20 4.43
N THR A 190 -13.70 -3.67 4.96
CA THR A 190 -13.62 -2.36 5.61
C THR A 190 -13.06 -1.30 4.66
N THR A 191 -13.65 -1.17 3.47
CA THR A 191 -13.09 -0.37 2.36
C THR A 191 -13.41 1.12 2.43
N LYS A 192 -14.43 1.56 3.17
CA LYS A 192 -14.76 2.98 3.26
C LYS A 192 -13.58 3.79 3.81
N PRO A 193 -13.28 4.98 3.28
CA PRO A 193 -12.04 5.72 3.57
C PRO A 193 -11.72 5.88 5.07
N ARG A 194 -12.74 6.12 5.91
CA ARG A 194 -12.58 6.27 7.36
C ARG A 194 -12.54 4.96 8.16
N GLU A 195 -12.92 3.85 7.53
CA GLU A 195 -12.97 2.52 8.15
C GLU A 195 -11.69 1.72 7.87
N ILE A 196 -10.91 2.11 6.85
CA ILE A 196 -9.64 1.46 6.51
C ILE A 196 -8.67 1.58 7.69
N VAL A 197 -8.19 0.44 8.16
CA VAL A 197 -7.10 0.37 9.15
C VAL A 197 -5.78 0.72 8.48
N ARG A 198 -5.17 1.83 8.91
CA ARG A 198 -3.99 2.41 8.24
C ARG A 198 -2.69 1.95 8.88
N SER A 199 -1.74 1.58 8.06
CA SER A 199 -0.39 1.20 8.44
C SER A 199 0.39 2.39 8.99
N ARG A 200 0.93 2.24 10.22
CA ARG A 200 1.88 3.22 10.78
C ARG A 200 3.16 3.30 9.95
N CYS A 201 3.61 2.17 9.41
CA CYS A 201 4.76 2.11 8.51
C CYS A 201 4.56 3.03 7.30
N ALA A 202 3.46 2.88 6.56
CA ALA A 202 3.18 3.69 5.38
C ALA A 202 2.95 5.17 5.73
N ALA A 203 2.12 5.44 6.73
CA ALA A 203 1.76 6.79 7.11
C ALA A 203 2.95 7.59 7.66
N GLY A 204 3.76 6.98 8.54
CA GLY A 204 4.90 7.64 9.17
C GLY A 204 6.09 7.86 8.25
N HIS A 205 6.27 7.00 7.22
CA HIS A 205 7.41 7.13 6.31
C HIS A 205 7.09 7.90 5.02
N LYS A 206 5.80 8.04 4.64
CA LYS A 206 5.45 8.59 3.32
C LYS A 206 4.33 9.63 3.35
N ALA A 207 3.56 9.74 4.46
CA ALA A 207 2.43 10.66 4.53
C ALA A 207 2.58 11.75 5.59
N MET A 208 3.80 11.99 6.09
CA MET A 208 4.10 12.98 7.14
C MET A 208 3.25 12.79 8.40
N TRP A 209 2.82 11.55 8.69
CA TRP A 209 2.04 11.26 9.88
C TRP A 209 2.96 11.16 11.11
N HIS A 210 2.64 11.91 12.17
CA HIS A 210 3.36 11.79 13.43
C HIS A 210 2.49 12.22 14.63
N GLU A 211 2.74 11.63 15.79
CA GLU A 211 1.97 11.86 17.01
C GLU A 211 2.13 13.29 17.56
N GLN A 212 3.28 13.94 17.33
CA GLN A 212 3.57 15.28 17.83
C GLN A 212 2.62 16.36 17.27
N TRP A 213 2.08 16.16 16.05
CA TRP A 213 1.09 17.07 15.47
C TRP A 213 -0.30 16.41 15.29
N GLY A 214 -0.52 15.33 16.04
CA GLY A 214 -1.83 14.68 16.13
C GLY A 214 -2.27 13.94 14.87
N GLY A 215 -1.33 13.36 14.12
CA GLY A 215 -1.62 12.53 12.94
C GLY A 215 -1.03 13.07 11.64
N LEU A 216 -1.84 13.18 10.58
CA LEU A 216 -1.45 13.80 9.31
C LEU A 216 -1.23 15.32 9.46
N PRO A 217 -0.51 15.98 8.52
CA PRO A 217 -0.46 17.44 8.45
C PRO A 217 -1.85 18.08 8.51
N ASP A 218 -1.94 19.29 8.99
CA ASP A 218 -3.23 19.99 9.08
C ASP A 218 -3.83 20.33 7.71
N ASN A 219 -5.14 20.61 7.70
CA ASN A 219 -5.87 20.93 6.48
C ASN A 219 -5.37 22.20 5.78
N GLU A 220 -4.80 23.14 6.51
CA GLU A 220 -4.25 24.37 5.92
C GLU A 220 -2.99 24.09 5.11
N PHE A 221 -2.10 23.25 5.64
CA PHE A 221 -0.91 22.81 4.93
C PHE A 221 -1.27 21.95 3.72
N LEU A 222 -2.13 20.93 3.93
CA LEU A 222 -2.54 20.03 2.86
C LEU A 222 -3.23 20.76 1.69
N ALA A 223 -4.07 21.75 1.98
CA ALA A 223 -4.74 22.54 0.96
C ALA A 223 -3.78 23.40 0.10
N LYS A 224 -2.58 23.72 0.59
CA LYS A 224 -1.56 24.47 -0.16
C LYS A 224 -0.77 23.60 -1.14
N ILE A 225 -0.81 22.27 -0.97
CA ILE A 225 -0.05 21.33 -1.83
C ILE A 225 -0.55 21.39 -3.28
N ILE A 226 -1.86 21.47 -3.46
CA ILE A 226 -2.47 21.50 -4.80
C ILE A 226 -3.09 22.85 -5.14
N ASP A 227 -3.03 23.21 -6.44
CA ASP A 227 -3.73 24.36 -7.01
C ASP A 227 -4.96 23.81 -7.77
N GLY A 228 -6.01 23.43 -7.05
CA GLY A 228 -7.15 22.77 -7.70
C GLY A 228 -8.47 22.92 -6.94
N ASN A 229 -9.56 22.57 -7.62
CA ASN A 229 -10.90 22.71 -7.09
C ASN A 229 -11.33 21.52 -6.21
N ASN A 230 -10.72 20.34 -6.37
CA ASN A 230 -11.05 19.17 -5.56
C ASN A 230 -9.99 18.92 -4.49
N LEU A 231 -10.25 19.39 -3.28
CA LEU A 231 -9.44 19.15 -2.09
C LEU A 231 -9.85 17.87 -1.32
N ALA A 232 -10.86 17.12 -1.78
CA ALA A 232 -11.38 16.00 -0.99
C ALA A 232 -10.31 14.99 -0.57
N PRO A 233 -9.36 14.55 -1.45
CA PRO A 233 -8.28 13.64 -1.06
C PRO A 233 -7.22 14.26 -0.13
N PHE A 234 -7.27 15.57 0.10
CA PHE A 234 -6.35 16.32 0.98
C PHE A 234 -7.02 16.79 2.27
N ARG A 235 -8.26 16.39 2.54
CA ARG A 235 -8.97 16.72 3.77
C ARG A 235 -8.84 15.60 4.78
N ARG A 236 -8.37 15.92 5.98
CA ARG A 236 -8.21 14.94 7.08
C ARG A 236 -9.51 14.21 7.42
N GLU A 237 -10.65 14.87 7.30
CA GLU A 237 -11.97 14.28 7.52
C GLU A 237 -12.31 13.13 6.54
N ASN A 238 -11.67 13.09 5.38
CA ASN A 238 -11.81 12.02 4.37
C ASN A 238 -10.67 10.99 4.42
N LEU A 239 -9.73 11.18 5.34
CA LEU A 239 -8.53 10.35 5.50
C LEU A 239 -8.59 9.59 6.84
N PHE A 240 -7.56 9.71 7.65
CA PHE A 240 -7.43 8.99 8.91
C PHE A 240 -6.69 9.83 9.96
N ASP A 241 -6.96 9.52 11.23
CA ASP A 241 -6.26 10.14 12.36
C ASP A 241 -5.32 9.14 13.04
N LYS A 242 -5.72 7.85 13.07
CA LYS A 242 -5.00 6.78 13.75
C LYS A 242 -4.29 5.86 12.77
N THR A 243 -3.17 5.33 13.22
CA THR A 243 -2.38 4.32 12.51
C THR A 243 -2.08 3.15 13.44
N PHE A 244 -1.79 2.00 12.84
CA PHE A 244 -1.58 0.76 13.57
C PHE A 244 -0.30 0.07 13.10
N THR A 245 0.36 -0.63 14.00
CA THR A 245 1.51 -1.48 13.74
C THR A 245 1.07 -2.86 13.22
N SER A 246 1.97 -3.58 12.58
CA SER A 246 1.63 -4.82 11.85
C SER A 246 1.33 -6.02 12.76
N ASP A 247 1.51 -5.90 14.08
CA ASP A 247 1.04 -6.85 15.08
C ASP A 247 -0.46 -6.75 15.37
N ILE A 248 -1.14 -5.76 14.80
CA ILE A 248 -2.59 -5.56 14.97
C ILE A 248 -3.37 -6.28 13.87
N LYS A 249 -4.45 -6.92 14.27
CA LYS A 249 -5.43 -7.53 13.39
C LYS A 249 -6.40 -6.47 12.85
N THR A 250 -6.59 -6.42 11.52
CA THR A 250 -7.58 -5.55 10.89
C THR A 250 -8.99 -6.14 10.92
N GLY A 251 -9.10 -7.46 10.87
CA GLY A 251 -10.35 -8.22 10.85
C GLY A 251 -10.09 -9.67 10.50
N ASN A 252 -11.14 -10.38 10.11
CA ASN A 252 -11.07 -11.71 9.49
C ASN A 252 -11.44 -11.61 8.01
N LEU A 253 -11.11 -12.64 7.25
CA LEU A 253 -11.59 -12.78 5.87
C LEU A 253 -13.12 -12.74 5.84
N THR A 254 -13.67 -11.98 4.89
CA THR A 254 -15.10 -12.08 4.57
C THR A 254 -15.40 -13.46 3.98
N PRO A 255 -16.67 -13.94 4.02
CA PRO A 255 -17.04 -15.21 3.36
C PRO A 255 -16.66 -15.27 1.88
N GLU A 256 -16.83 -14.15 1.17
CA GLU A 256 -16.45 -14.02 -0.24
C GLU A 256 -14.94 -14.26 -0.46
N TRP A 257 -14.10 -13.62 0.36
CA TRP A 257 -12.65 -13.76 0.23
C TRP A 257 -12.14 -15.10 0.75
N ALA A 258 -12.75 -15.65 1.79
CA ALA A 258 -12.45 -17.01 2.25
C ALA A 258 -12.70 -18.03 1.12
N GLU A 259 -13.84 -17.95 0.41
CA GLU A 259 -14.15 -18.80 -0.73
C GLU A 259 -13.16 -18.60 -1.89
N LYS A 260 -12.88 -17.32 -2.29
CA LYS A 260 -11.96 -17.01 -3.38
C LYS A 260 -10.55 -17.53 -3.14
N LEU A 261 -10.07 -17.46 -1.90
CA LEU A 261 -8.73 -17.90 -1.53
C LEU A 261 -8.65 -19.40 -1.19
N GLY A 262 -9.79 -20.07 -0.94
CA GLY A 262 -9.84 -21.45 -0.47
C GLY A 262 -9.43 -21.57 1.00
N LEU A 263 -9.75 -20.57 1.81
CA LEU A 263 -9.44 -20.49 3.24
C LEU A 263 -10.75 -20.44 4.07
N THR A 264 -10.62 -20.36 5.40
CA THR A 264 -11.75 -20.21 6.30
C THR A 264 -11.93 -18.74 6.73
N THR A 265 -13.13 -18.38 7.19
CA THR A 265 -13.43 -17.06 7.75
C THR A 265 -12.75 -16.80 9.11
N ASP A 266 -12.15 -17.83 9.72
CA ASP A 266 -11.38 -17.69 10.96
C ASP A 266 -9.97 -17.15 10.73
N CYS A 267 -9.53 -17.07 9.46
CA CYS A 267 -8.24 -16.50 9.10
C CYS A 267 -8.20 -15.00 9.41
N ALA A 268 -7.33 -14.61 10.32
CA ALA A 268 -7.10 -13.23 10.67
C ALA A 268 -6.31 -12.49 9.57
N VAL A 269 -6.63 -11.23 9.33
CA VAL A 269 -5.92 -10.35 8.40
C VAL A 269 -5.11 -9.33 9.20
N GLY A 270 -3.79 -9.27 8.99
CA GLY A 270 -2.89 -8.33 9.65
C GLY A 270 -2.86 -6.97 8.97
N VAL A 271 -2.39 -5.94 9.69
CA VAL A 271 -2.03 -4.64 9.09
C VAL A 271 -0.81 -4.82 8.19
N GLY A 272 -0.90 -4.34 6.95
CA GLY A 272 0.20 -4.39 5.99
C GLY A 272 1.33 -3.40 6.29
N ALA A 273 2.45 -3.56 5.58
CA ALA A 273 3.58 -2.63 5.65
C ALA A 273 4.33 -2.59 4.32
N PHE A 274 5.40 -1.80 4.24
CA PHE A 274 6.29 -1.82 3.08
C PHE A 274 7.28 -2.98 3.14
N ASP A 275 7.62 -3.52 1.98
CA ASP A 275 8.50 -4.67 1.75
C ASP A 275 9.84 -4.56 2.49
N CYS A 276 10.55 -3.44 2.34
CA CYS A 276 11.85 -3.24 2.98
C CYS A 276 11.78 -3.24 4.52
N HIS A 277 10.68 -2.77 5.12
CA HIS A 277 10.52 -2.76 6.58
C HIS A 277 10.19 -4.15 7.11
N PHE A 278 9.36 -4.93 6.43
CA PHE A 278 9.15 -6.33 6.77
C PHE A 278 10.41 -7.18 6.52
N GLY A 279 11.17 -6.87 5.46
CA GLY A 279 12.49 -7.47 5.24
C GLY A 279 13.44 -7.25 6.42
N ALA A 280 13.41 -6.05 7.02
CA ALA A 280 14.22 -5.77 8.23
C ALA A 280 13.74 -6.56 9.45
N ILE A 281 12.42 -6.71 9.63
CA ILE A 281 11.85 -7.54 10.72
C ILE A 281 12.21 -9.02 10.49
N GLY A 282 12.10 -9.53 9.26
CA GLY A 282 12.51 -10.89 8.91
C GLY A 282 14.00 -11.16 9.13
N ALA A 283 14.83 -10.12 9.02
CA ALA A 283 16.26 -10.16 9.36
C ALA A 283 16.54 -9.94 10.87
N GLU A 284 15.51 -10.01 11.72
CA GLU A 284 15.62 -9.86 13.19
C GLU A 284 16.25 -8.54 13.64
N ILE A 285 15.84 -7.40 13.01
CA ILE A 285 16.34 -6.08 13.39
C ILE A 285 16.10 -5.80 14.87
N LYS A 286 17.11 -5.29 15.55
CA LYS A 286 17.08 -4.94 16.98
C LYS A 286 18.02 -3.78 17.27
N ALA A 287 17.92 -3.19 18.47
CA ALA A 287 18.77 -2.09 18.87
C ALA A 287 20.26 -2.41 18.65
N GLY A 288 20.96 -1.52 17.93
CA GLY A 288 22.36 -1.68 17.53
C GLY A 288 22.60 -2.61 16.31
N ALA A 289 21.55 -3.18 15.72
CA ALA A 289 21.67 -3.91 14.45
C ALA A 289 21.52 -2.97 13.25
N PHE A 290 22.27 -3.26 12.20
CA PHE A 290 22.14 -2.64 10.89
C PHE A 290 21.65 -3.69 9.91
N VAL A 291 20.54 -3.45 9.25
CA VAL A 291 19.97 -4.33 8.24
C VAL A 291 19.98 -3.63 6.88
N ARG A 292 20.49 -4.33 5.89
CA ARG A 292 20.48 -3.88 4.49
C ARG A 292 19.57 -4.80 3.68
N VAL A 293 18.41 -4.27 3.26
CA VAL A 293 17.51 -4.95 2.34
C VAL A 293 17.91 -4.56 0.92
N ILE A 294 18.30 -5.54 0.12
CA ILE A 294 18.82 -5.35 -1.24
C ILE A 294 17.84 -5.95 -2.24
N GLY A 295 17.32 -5.13 -3.15
CA GLY A 295 16.47 -5.51 -4.28
C GLY A 295 16.85 -4.70 -5.51
N THR A 296 15.88 -4.16 -6.23
CA THR A 296 16.11 -3.17 -7.33
C THR A 296 16.81 -1.92 -6.80
N SER A 297 16.48 -1.53 -5.58
CA SER A 297 17.15 -0.50 -4.78
C SER A 297 17.64 -1.10 -3.46
N THR A 298 18.33 -0.30 -2.65
CA THR A 298 18.81 -0.71 -1.33
C THR A 298 18.17 0.16 -0.27
N CYS A 299 17.64 -0.47 0.77
CA CYS A 299 17.14 0.20 1.96
C CYS A 299 18.00 -0.18 3.16
N ASP A 300 18.65 0.80 3.76
CA ASP A 300 19.47 0.64 4.95
C ASP A 300 18.66 1.04 6.19
N ILE A 301 18.53 0.14 7.14
CA ILE A 301 17.70 0.32 8.34
C ILE A 301 18.53 0.03 9.58
N MET A 302 18.49 0.95 10.55
CA MET A 302 19.15 0.81 11.83
C MET A 302 18.21 1.27 12.95
N VAL A 303 18.24 0.61 14.10
CA VAL A 303 17.46 0.95 15.30
C VAL A 303 18.37 1.15 16.49
#